data_743dbf202ab383ec48e3fe23a8e9cfe9
#
_entry.id   743dbf202ab383ec48e3fe23a8e9cfe9
#
_cell.length_a   1.000
_cell.length_b   1.000
_cell.length_c   1.000
_cell.angle_alpha   90.00
_cell.angle_beta   90.00
_cell.angle_gamma   90.00
#
_symmetry.space_group_name_H-M   'P 1'
#
loop_
_entity.id
_entity.type
_entity.pdbx_description
1 polymer ?
#
loop_
_entity_poly.entity_id
_entity_poly.type
_entity_poly.pdbx_seq_one_letter_code
_entity_poly.pdbx_strand_id
1 'polypeptide(L)'
;MDRRKALKNMGLSLGYAVATPTLISLMQSCQQEKAMVWTPDFFSQEEGAAVTKLVDIILPKTDTPAASEVQVHLFIDRLANEVMEKEKQDLFKMGMSRFMEEAVRVSGKEKAEDLEAEDLEPILAEALKNTKEEEVQMFESITNYQEAVSQGKAVTLDDGIARFSFANNLRGLTIWGYSTSEYIGEEVLAYLPVPGQYVACDDVETLTGGKAWSIGISNYE
;
A
#
# COMPACT_ATOMS: atom_id res chain seq x y z
N MET A 1 -49.11 -47.61 16.15
CA MET A 1 -48.00 -46.58 15.98
C MET A 1 -46.73 -47.15 16.58
N ASP A 2 -45.72 -47.31 15.75
CA ASP A 2 -44.49 -47.99 16.13
C ASP A 2 -43.61 -47.01 16.91
N ARG A 3 -43.45 -47.24 18.23
CA ARG A 3 -42.75 -46.34 19.16
C ARG A 3 -41.29 -46.04 18.70
N ARG A 4 -40.67 -47.00 18.00
CA ARG A 4 -39.34 -46.82 17.42
C ARG A 4 -39.31 -45.81 16.28
N LYS A 5 -40.35 -45.77 15.43
CA LYS A 5 -40.46 -44.78 14.35
C LYS A 5 -40.71 -43.39 14.87
N ALA A 6 -41.50 -43.25 15.94
CA ALA A 6 -41.75 -41.95 16.58
C ALA A 6 -40.48 -41.36 17.21
N LEU A 7 -39.69 -42.18 17.91
CA LEU A 7 -38.41 -41.76 18.48
C LEU A 7 -37.36 -41.37 17.43
N LYS A 8 -37.32 -42.13 16.33
CA LYS A 8 -36.38 -41.83 15.21
C LYS A 8 -36.75 -40.51 14.50
N ASN A 9 -38.04 -40.26 14.31
CA ASN A 9 -38.54 -39.04 13.71
C ASN A 9 -38.36 -37.81 14.64
N MET A 10 -38.51 -37.97 15.97
CA MET A 10 -38.20 -36.93 16.95
C MET A 10 -36.72 -36.61 17.00
N GLY A 11 -35.85 -37.61 16.95
CA GLY A 11 -34.39 -37.40 16.90
C GLY A 11 -33.94 -36.67 15.63
N LEU A 12 -34.52 -37.01 14.49
CA LEU A 12 -34.23 -36.34 13.21
C LEU A 12 -34.75 -34.88 13.18
N SER A 13 -35.94 -34.63 13.72
CA SER A 13 -36.51 -33.26 13.75
C SER A 13 -35.78 -32.33 14.71
N LEU A 14 -35.36 -32.84 15.88
CA LEU A 14 -34.53 -32.07 16.83
C LEU A 14 -33.12 -31.80 16.27
N GLY A 15 -32.51 -32.81 15.63
CA GLY A 15 -31.20 -32.64 14.97
C GLY A 15 -31.24 -31.59 13.85
N TYR A 16 -32.33 -31.57 13.08
CA TYR A 16 -32.51 -30.60 12.00
C TYR A 16 -32.75 -29.17 12.51
N ALA A 17 -33.51 -29.02 13.60
CA ALA A 17 -33.83 -27.73 14.18
C ALA A 17 -32.62 -27.05 14.86
N VAL A 18 -31.65 -27.84 15.35
CA VAL A 18 -30.43 -27.29 16.00
C VAL A 18 -29.29 -27.11 15.02
N ALA A 19 -29.15 -28.02 14.00
CA ALA A 19 -28.04 -27.96 13.07
C ALA A 19 -28.19 -26.86 11.99
N THR A 20 -29.43 -26.53 11.59
CA THR A 20 -29.67 -25.55 10.52
C THR A 20 -29.22 -24.12 10.88
N PRO A 21 -29.55 -23.56 12.04
CA PRO A 21 -29.09 -22.21 12.38
C PRO A 21 -27.58 -22.16 12.60
N THR A 22 -26.95 -23.23 13.09
CA THR A 22 -25.51 -23.30 13.30
C THR A 22 -24.73 -23.35 11.98
N LEU A 23 -25.23 -24.09 10.99
CA LEU A 23 -24.61 -24.15 9.65
C LEU A 23 -24.78 -22.83 8.88
N ILE A 24 -25.95 -22.17 9.00
CA ILE A 24 -26.17 -20.84 8.40
C ILE A 24 -25.27 -19.79 9.05
N SER A 25 -25.12 -19.84 10.36
CA SER A 25 -24.23 -18.97 11.12
C SER A 25 -22.75 -19.16 10.74
N LEU A 26 -22.30 -20.40 10.53
CA LEU A 26 -20.95 -20.71 10.04
C LEU A 26 -20.73 -20.24 8.59
N MET A 27 -21.73 -20.42 7.71
CA MET A 27 -21.64 -19.92 6.34
C MET A 27 -21.66 -18.39 6.26
N GLN A 28 -22.45 -17.72 7.12
CA GLN A 28 -22.42 -16.27 7.24
C GLN A 28 -21.10 -15.73 7.85
N SER A 29 -20.49 -16.47 8.76
CA SER A 29 -19.17 -16.13 9.31
C SER A 29 -18.06 -16.23 8.26
N CYS A 30 -18.14 -17.17 7.31
CA CYS A 30 -17.20 -17.27 6.19
C CYS A 30 -17.47 -16.25 5.07
N GLN A 31 -18.67 -15.63 5.02
CA GLN A 31 -18.98 -14.57 4.03
C GLN A 31 -18.81 -13.16 4.57
N GLN A 32 -18.61 -13.00 5.86
CA GLN A 32 -18.15 -11.78 6.49
C GLN A 32 -16.72 -12.00 7.02
N GLU A 33 -15.74 -12.10 6.14
CA GLU A 33 -14.55 -11.30 6.39
C GLU A 33 -15.08 -9.86 6.47
N LYS A 34 -15.40 -9.42 7.68
CA LYS A 34 -15.33 -8.01 7.99
C LYS A 34 -13.93 -7.64 7.56
N ALA A 35 -13.81 -6.97 6.42
CA ALA A 35 -12.59 -6.26 6.10
C ALA A 35 -12.24 -5.56 7.41
N MET A 36 -11.14 -5.97 8.04
CA MET A 36 -10.67 -5.28 9.25
C MET A 36 -10.55 -3.85 8.78
N VAL A 37 -11.44 -2.99 9.28
CA VAL A 37 -11.42 -1.57 8.93
C VAL A 37 -10.08 -1.09 9.49
N TRP A 38 -9.10 -1.00 8.59
CA TRP A 38 -7.82 -0.46 8.94
C TRP A 38 -8.02 0.94 9.50
N THR A 39 -7.50 1.17 10.67
CA THR A 39 -7.44 2.49 11.27
C THR A 39 -5.99 2.95 11.15
N PRO A 40 -5.70 3.92 10.28
CA PRO A 40 -4.35 4.43 10.14
C PRO A 40 -3.83 5.06 11.43
N ASP A 41 -2.53 4.95 11.67
CA ASP A 41 -1.84 5.57 12.80
C ASP A 41 -1.25 6.94 12.41
N PHE A 42 -0.75 7.05 11.18
CA PHE A 42 -0.19 8.28 10.63
C PHE A 42 -1.20 9.07 9.79
N PHE A 43 -1.91 8.40 8.87
CA PHE A 43 -2.88 9.03 7.99
C PHE A 43 -4.23 9.29 8.71
N SER A 44 -5.03 10.23 8.19
CA SER A 44 -6.46 10.23 8.47
C SER A 44 -7.14 9.06 7.74
N GLN A 45 -8.41 8.77 8.06
CA GLN A 45 -9.18 7.74 7.36
C GLN A 45 -9.30 8.02 5.86
N GLU A 46 -9.52 9.28 5.49
CA GLU A 46 -9.64 9.72 4.10
C GLU A 46 -8.30 9.63 3.37
N GLU A 47 -7.20 10.09 4.01
CA GLU A 47 -5.85 9.98 3.50
C GLU A 47 -5.44 8.51 3.30
N GLY A 48 -5.75 7.65 4.27
CA GLY A 48 -5.46 6.21 4.19
C GLY A 48 -6.21 5.54 3.05
N ALA A 49 -7.49 5.90 2.83
CA ALA A 49 -8.28 5.42 1.70
C ALA A 49 -7.66 5.87 0.36
N ALA A 50 -7.22 7.12 0.26
CA ALA A 50 -6.54 7.63 -0.93
C ALA A 50 -5.20 6.94 -1.17
N VAL A 51 -4.38 6.74 -0.13
CA VAL A 51 -3.10 6.00 -0.23
C VAL A 51 -3.33 4.57 -0.70
N THR A 52 -4.37 3.89 -0.21
CA THR A 52 -4.72 2.53 -0.67
C THR A 52 -5.01 2.49 -2.18
N LYS A 53 -5.72 3.48 -2.71
CA LYS A 53 -5.97 3.61 -4.15
C LYS A 53 -4.68 3.96 -4.92
N LEU A 54 -3.88 4.89 -4.39
CA LEU A 54 -2.64 5.34 -5.02
C LEU A 54 -1.58 4.23 -5.14
N VAL A 55 -1.42 3.37 -4.14
CA VAL A 55 -0.48 2.25 -4.22
C VAL A 55 -0.88 1.24 -5.30
N ASP A 56 -2.19 1.04 -5.52
CA ASP A 56 -2.72 0.18 -6.58
C ASP A 56 -2.63 0.82 -7.97
N ILE A 57 -2.68 2.14 -8.08
CA ILE A 57 -2.37 2.86 -9.33
C ILE A 57 -0.89 2.67 -9.69
N ILE A 58 0.01 2.70 -8.71
CA ILE A 58 1.46 2.53 -8.93
C ILE A 58 1.80 1.08 -9.28
N LEU A 59 1.24 0.11 -8.56
CA LEU A 59 1.45 -1.32 -8.78
C LEU A 59 0.10 -2.06 -8.80
N PRO A 60 -0.57 -2.04 -9.97
CA PRO A 60 -1.88 -2.66 -10.14
C PRO A 60 -1.78 -4.19 -10.17
N LYS A 61 -2.92 -4.84 -9.98
CA LYS A 61 -3.07 -6.28 -10.13
C LYS A 61 -2.80 -6.71 -11.57
N THR A 62 -1.90 -7.68 -11.71
CA THR A 62 -1.57 -8.33 -12.99
C THR A 62 -1.55 -9.85 -12.76
N ASP A 63 -0.50 -10.54 -13.20
CA ASP A 63 -0.21 -11.93 -12.80
C ASP A 63 0.25 -12.00 -11.34
N THR A 64 0.62 -10.85 -10.76
CA THR A 64 0.94 -10.66 -9.35
C THR A 64 -0.15 -9.82 -8.66
N PRO A 65 -0.30 -9.92 -7.33
CA PRO A 65 -1.30 -9.16 -6.59
C PRO A 65 -1.07 -7.65 -6.69
N ALA A 66 -2.12 -6.85 -6.50
CA ALA A 66 -1.99 -5.41 -6.34
C ALA A 66 -1.24 -5.04 -5.06
N ALA A 67 -0.68 -3.82 -4.99
CA ALA A 67 0.07 -3.37 -3.82
C ALA A 67 -0.76 -3.39 -2.53
N SER A 68 -2.04 -3.05 -2.59
CA SER A 68 -2.94 -3.11 -1.43
C SER A 68 -3.22 -4.54 -0.96
N GLU A 69 -3.24 -5.52 -1.87
CA GLU A 69 -3.47 -6.94 -1.54
C GLU A 69 -2.29 -7.53 -0.72
N VAL A 70 -1.08 -7.00 -0.89
CA VAL A 70 0.10 -7.33 -0.08
C VAL A 70 0.38 -6.29 1.02
N GLN A 71 -0.64 -5.49 1.37
CA GLN A 71 -0.65 -4.59 2.51
C GLN A 71 0.39 -3.46 2.49
N VAL A 72 0.80 -3.00 1.31
CA VAL A 72 1.79 -1.92 1.17
C VAL A 72 1.34 -0.62 1.83
N HIS A 73 0.05 -0.28 1.75
CA HIS A 73 -0.53 0.89 2.42
C HIS A 73 -0.34 0.85 3.94
N LEU A 74 -0.45 -0.32 4.58
CA LEU A 74 -0.18 -0.51 6.02
C LEU A 74 1.31 -0.33 6.33
N PHE A 75 2.18 -0.86 5.46
CA PHE A 75 3.62 -0.68 5.59
C PHE A 75 4.00 0.80 5.56
N ILE A 76 3.45 1.57 4.60
CA ILE A 76 3.73 2.99 4.47
C ILE A 76 3.24 3.77 5.70
N ASP A 77 2.03 3.49 6.19
CA ASP A 77 1.46 4.13 7.36
C ASP A 77 2.34 3.94 8.61
N ARG A 78 2.73 2.70 8.89
CA ARG A 78 3.61 2.37 10.02
C ARG A 78 4.99 2.98 9.88
N LEU A 79 5.60 2.87 8.70
CA LEU A 79 6.91 3.45 8.44
C LEU A 79 6.88 4.97 8.61
N ALA A 80 5.84 5.62 8.11
CA ALA A 80 5.68 7.06 8.29
C ALA A 80 5.48 7.45 9.77
N ASN A 81 4.72 6.66 10.53
CA ASN A 81 4.46 6.92 11.94
C ASN A 81 5.66 6.63 12.86
N GLU A 82 6.34 5.50 12.65
CA GLU A 82 7.32 4.98 13.60
C GLU A 82 8.77 5.29 13.23
N VAL A 83 9.08 5.47 11.94
CA VAL A 83 10.46 5.55 11.44
C VAL A 83 10.81 6.90 10.85
N MET A 84 9.87 7.57 10.18
CA MET A 84 10.17 8.88 9.58
C MET A 84 10.43 9.94 10.64
N GLU A 85 11.48 10.73 10.45
CA GLU A 85 11.75 11.94 11.23
C GLU A 85 10.62 12.96 11.05
N LYS A 86 10.37 13.75 12.10
CA LYS A 86 9.24 14.68 12.13
C LYS A 86 9.20 15.65 10.95
N GLU A 87 10.34 16.18 10.55
CA GLU A 87 10.46 17.11 9.40
C GLU A 87 10.05 16.43 8.09
N LYS A 88 10.37 15.14 7.93
CA LYS A 88 9.96 14.34 6.76
C LYS A 88 8.48 14.01 6.79
N GLN A 89 7.93 13.69 7.98
CA GLN A 89 6.50 13.50 8.17
C GLN A 89 5.72 14.76 7.78
N ASP A 90 6.15 15.93 8.23
CA ASP A 90 5.49 17.21 7.96
C ASP A 90 5.53 17.55 6.47
N LEU A 91 6.64 17.32 5.80
CA LEU A 91 6.77 17.49 4.36
C LEU A 91 5.85 16.51 3.59
N PHE A 92 5.81 15.25 4.01
CA PHE A 92 4.98 14.23 3.40
C PHE A 92 3.48 14.57 3.53
N LYS A 93 3.04 15.00 4.71
CA LYS A 93 1.67 15.47 4.97
C LYS A 93 1.33 16.71 4.17
N MET A 94 2.23 17.69 4.11
CA MET A 94 2.03 18.91 3.33
C MET A 94 1.87 18.57 1.84
N GLY A 95 2.76 17.74 1.29
CA GLY A 95 2.68 17.33 -0.10
C GLY A 95 1.41 16.55 -0.41
N MET A 96 0.98 15.67 0.49
CA MET A 96 -0.27 14.94 0.39
C MET A 96 -1.49 15.87 0.38
N SER A 97 -1.53 16.87 1.29
CA SER A 97 -2.61 17.87 1.31
C SER A 97 -2.70 18.60 -0.03
N ARG A 98 -1.58 19.08 -0.58
CA ARG A 98 -1.54 19.75 -1.90
C ARG A 98 -1.96 18.83 -3.04
N PHE A 99 -1.62 17.55 -2.94
CA PHE A 99 -2.03 16.54 -3.91
C PHE A 99 -3.56 16.33 -3.88
N MET A 100 -4.13 16.15 -2.69
CA MET A 100 -5.57 15.93 -2.52
C MET A 100 -6.38 17.18 -2.90
N GLU A 101 -5.93 18.38 -2.53
CA GLU A 101 -6.54 19.65 -2.93
C GLU A 101 -6.60 19.78 -4.47
N GLU A 102 -5.52 19.43 -5.15
CA GLU A 102 -5.46 19.46 -6.62
C GLU A 102 -6.40 18.42 -7.24
N ALA A 103 -6.43 17.20 -6.69
CA ALA A 103 -7.33 16.14 -7.17
C ALA A 103 -8.81 16.55 -7.03
N VAL A 104 -9.20 17.13 -5.90
CA VAL A 104 -10.56 17.67 -5.71
C VAL A 104 -10.85 18.79 -6.72
N ARG A 105 -9.90 19.72 -6.91
CA ARG A 105 -10.05 20.84 -7.82
C ARG A 105 -10.24 20.38 -9.28
N VAL A 106 -9.47 19.39 -9.72
CA VAL A 106 -9.49 18.91 -11.12
C VAL A 106 -10.70 18.01 -11.38
N SER A 107 -11.04 17.13 -10.42
CA SER A 107 -12.21 16.23 -10.56
C SER A 107 -13.54 16.97 -10.44
N GLY A 108 -13.56 18.16 -9.82
CA GLY A 108 -14.78 18.91 -9.52
C GLY A 108 -15.64 18.28 -8.43
N LYS A 109 -15.08 17.35 -7.64
CA LYS A 109 -15.74 16.75 -6.48
C LYS A 109 -15.76 17.74 -5.30
N GLU A 110 -16.71 17.54 -4.39
CA GLU A 110 -16.86 18.45 -3.24
C GLU A 110 -15.88 18.09 -2.11
N LYS A 111 -15.50 16.80 -2.01
CA LYS A 111 -14.70 16.30 -0.89
C LYS A 111 -13.66 15.29 -1.35
N ALA A 112 -12.57 15.21 -0.58
CA ALA A 112 -11.49 14.27 -0.81
C ALA A 112 -11.91 12.79 -0.62
N GLU A 113 -12.89 12.52 0.24
CA GLU A 113 -13.46 11.18 0.46
C GLU A 113 -14.19 10.61 -0.77
N ASP A 114 -14.65 11.48 -1.68
CA ASP A 114 -15.35 11.10 -2.90
C ASP A 114 -14.40 10.80 -4.07
N LEU A 115 -13.09 11.00 -3.89
CA LEU A 115 -12.09 10.75 -4.94
C LEU A 115 -11.92 9.26 -5.20
N GLU A 116 -12.03 8.88 -6.48
CA GLU A 116 -11.77 7.52 -6.95
C GLU A 116 -10.40 7.42 -7.64
N ALA A 117 -9.99 6.21 -8.01
CA ALA A 117 -8.69 5.99 -8.64
C ALA A 117 -8.52 6.82 -9.93
N GLU A 118 -9.58 6.94 -10.71
CA GLU A 118 -9.62 7.69 -11.97
C GLU A 118 -9.40 9.20 -11.77
N ASP A 119 -9.71 9.73 -10.57
CA ASP A 119 -9.49 11.14 -10.22
C ASP A 119 -8.05 11.38 -9.74
N LEU A 120 -7.45 10.38 -9.10
CA LEU A 120 -6.11 10.44 -8.50
C LEU A 120 -5.00 10.17 -9.53
N GLU A 121 -5.23 9.24 -10.47
CA GLU A 121 -4.24 8.81 -11.45
C GLU A 121 -3.67 9.96 -12.30
N PRO A 122 -4.49 10.88 -12.89
CA PRO A 122 -3.94 11.97 -13.70
C PRO A 122 -3.07 12.94 -12.88
N ILE A 123 -3.42 13.17 -11.61
CA ILE A 123 -2.63 14.04 -10.73
C ILE A 123 -1.30 13.39 -10.36
N LEU A 124 -1.32 12.07 -10.09
CA LEU A 124 -0.10 11.30 -9.84
C LEU A 124 0.81 11.30 -11.07
N ALA A 125 0.23 11.06 -12.26
CA ALA A 125 0.97 11.07 -13.52
C ALA A 125 1.57 12.45 -13.82
N GLU A 126 0.82 13.54 -13.60
CA GLU A 126 1.32 14.91 -13.76
C GLU A 126 2.48 15.19 -12.79
N ALA A 127 2.31 14.88 -11.51
CA ALA A 127 3.33 15.11 -10.49
C ALA A 127 4.65 14.37 -10.78
N LEU A 128 4.59 13.19 -11.43
CA LEU A 128 5.76 12.36 -11.74
C LEU A 128 6.31 12.55 -13.16
N LYS A 129 5.65 13.34 -14.00
CA LYS A 129 6.05 13.57 -15.39
C LYS A 129 7.04 14.73 -15.49
N ASN A 130 8.29 14.47 -15.10
CA ASN A 130 9.36 15.47 -15.12
C ASN A 130 10.56 14.95 -15.90
N THR A 131 11.34 15.87 -16.48
CA THR A 131 12.67 15.57 -17.02
C THR A 131 13.66 15.36 -15.87
N LYS A 132 14.82 14.74 -16.15
CA LYS A 132 15.85 14.56 -15.13
C LYS A 132 16.37 15.90 -14.59
N GLU A 133 16.45 16.90 -15.43
CA GLU A 133 16.89 18.25 -15.08
C GLU A 133 15.87 18.93 -14.14
N GLU A 134 14.57 18.79 -14.42
CA GLU A 134 13.51 19.29 -13.54
C GLU A 134 13.49 18.55 -12.20
N GLU A 135 13.64 17.24 -12.18
CA GLU A 135 13.73 16.46 -10.94
C GLU A 135 14.89 16.93 -10.05
N VAL A 136 16.09 17.17 -10.62
CA VAL A 136 17.23 17.69 -9.88
C VAL A 136 16.91 19.05 -9.25
N GLN A 137 16.29 19.98 -9.99
CA GLN A 137 15.91 21.29 -9.46
C GLN A 137 14.85 21.20 -8.35
N MET A 138 13.90 20.26 -8.49
CA MET A 138 12.89 20.01 -7.46
C MET A 138 13.53 19.44 -6.19
N PHE A 139 14.46 18.49 -6.31
CA PHE A 139 15.19 17.95 -5.16
C PHE A 139 16.05 19.00 -4.47
N GLU A 140 16.72 19.86 -5.22
CA GLU A 140 17.46 21.01 -4.64
C GLU A 140 16.52 21.95 -3.87
N SER A 141 15.35 22.24 -4.43
CA SER A 141 14.34 23.09 -3.79
C SER A 141 13.80 22.47 -2.50
N ILE A 142 13.56 21.16 -2.50
CA ILE A 142 13.12 20.39 -1.33
C ILE A 142 14.20 20.41 -0.24
N THR A 143 15.47 20.18 -0.62
CA THR A 143 16.60 20.21 0.31
C THR A 143 16.76 21.59 0.94
N ASN A 144 16.75 22.66 0.15
CA ASN A 144 16.82 24.03 0.62
C ASN A 144 15.65 24.39 1.57
N TYR A 145 14.44 23.91 1.26
CA TYR A 145 13.26 24.07 2.12
C TYR A 145 13.48 23.38 3.48
N GLN A 146 13.90 22.11 3.48
CA GLN A 146 14.16 21.34 4.71
C GLN A 146 15.27 21.99 5.56
N GLU A 147 16.36 22.44 4.96
CA GLU A 147 17.42 23.17 5.66
C GLU A 147 16.92 24.47 6.28
N ALA A 148 16.11 25.23 5.56
CA ALA A 148 15.55 26.46 6.09
C ALA A 148 14.59 26.22 7.26
N VAL A 149 13.73 25.18 7.18
CA VAL A 149 12.84 24.76 8.26
C VAL A 149 13.63 24.32 9.50
N SER A 150 14.69 23.51 9.32
CA SER A 150 15.56 23.08 10.43
C SER A 150 16.25 24.23 11.15
N GLN A 151 16.49 25.35 10.44
CA GLN A 151 17.02 26.60 11.00
C GLN A 151 15.94 27.49 11.62
N GLY A 152 14.68 27.03 11.70
CA GLY A 152 13.57 27.81 12.24
C GLY A 152 13.09 28.97 11.36
N LYS A 153 13.44 28.98 10.07
CA LYS A 153 13.01 30.01 9.14
C LYS A 153 11.59 29.75 8.65
N ALA A 154 10.78 30.78 8.55
CA ALA A 154 9.47 30.71 7.92
C ALA A 154 9.64 30.73 6.40
N VAL A 155 9.47 29.59 5.76
CA VAL A 155 9.59 29.41 4.31
C VAL A 155 8.38 28.65 3.78
N THR A 156 8.08 28.83 2.50
CA THR A 156 7.02 28.09 1.79
C THR A 156 7.65 27.29 0.66
N LEU A 157 7.13 26.12 0.39
CA LEU A 157 7.47 25.30 -0.77
C LEU A 157 6.39 25.50 -1.84
N ASP A 158 6.80 25.56 -3.09
CA ASP A 158 5.85 25.58 -4.22
C ASP A 158 4.95 24.35 -4.21
N ASP A 159 3.66 24.54 -4.51
CA ASP A 159 2.65 23.46 -4.44
C ASP A 159 2.95 22.33 -5.43
N GLY A 160 3.48 22.62 -6.62
CA GLY A 160 3.90 21.62 -7.59
C GLY A 160 5.07 20.78 -7.09
N ILE A 161 6.05 21.43 -6.48
CA ILE A 161 7.21 20.75 -5.88
C ILE A 161 6.78 19.92 -4.66
N ALA A 162 5.84 20.41 -3.86
CA ALA A 162 5.28 19.66 -2.73
C ALA A 162 4.53 18.40 -3.22
N ARG A 163 3.72 18.52 -4.28
CA ARG A 163 3.04 17.37 -4.92
C ARG A 163 4.04 16.35 -5.49
N PHE A 164 5.07 16.84 -6.18
CA PHE A 164 6.16 15.98 -6.67
C PHE A 164 6.84 15.24 -5.52
N SER A 165 7.19 15.94 -4.44
CA SER A 165 7.84 15.35 -3.27
C SER A 165 6.99 14.20 -2.70
N PHE A 166 5.68 14.41 -2.51
CA PHE A 166 4.76 13.38 -2.05
C PHE A 166 4.68 12.21 -3.02
N ALA A 167 4.41 12.47 -4.30
CA ALA A 167 4.22 11.44 -5.31
C ALA A 167 5.48 10.58 -5.50
N ASN A 168 6.66 11.19 -5.52
CA ASN A 168 7.93 10.49 -5.67
C ASN A 168 8.26 9.64 -4.43
N ASN A 169 8.05 10.16 -3.23
CA ASN A 169 8.22 9.39 -1.99
C ASN A 169 7.23 8.23 -1.93
N LEU A 170 5.95 8.47 -2.21
CA LEU A 170 4.93 7.43 -2.22
C LEU A 170 5.28 6.31 -3.22
N ARG A 171 5.72 6.68 -4.43
CA ARG A 171 6.18 5.70 -5.44
C ARG A 171 7.34 4.85 -4.91
N GLY A 172 8.36 5.49 -4.34
CA GLY A 172 9.51 4.78 -3.77
C GLY A 172 9.12 3.83 -2.65
N LEU A 173 8.30 4.29 -1.70
CA LEU A 173 7.80 3.49 -0.59
C LEU A 173 6.89 2.34 -1.06
N THR A 174 6.09 2.58 -2.10
CA THR A 174 5.24 1.54 -2.70
C THR A 174 6.08 0.43 -3.31
N ILE A 175 7.08 0.77 -4.12
CA ILE A 175 7.98 -0.21 -4.74
C ILE A 175 8.76 -0.97 -3.67
N TRP A 176 9.25 -0.27 -2.65
CA TRP A 176 9.99 -0.90 -1.56
C TRP A 176 9.12 -1.84 -0.75
N GLY A 177 7.98 -1.37 -0.24
CA GLY A 177 7.05 -2.21 0.54
C GLY A 177 6.53 -3.41 -0.25
N TYR A 178 6.28 -3.23 -1.55
CA TYR A 178 5.85 -4.31 -2.42
C TYR A 178 6.93 -5.39 -2.60
N SER A 179 8.13 -4.99 -3.00
CA SER A 179 9.23 -5.91 -3.27
C SER A 179 9.79 -6.61 -2.02
N THR A 180 9.56 -6.05 -0.83
CA THR A 180 9.93 -6.65 0.46
C THR A 180 8.77 -7.34 1.17
N SER A 181 7.57 -7.34 0.60
CA SER A 181 6.45 -8.13 1.15
C SER A 181 6.76 -9.63 1.02
N GLU A 182 6.28 -10.42 1.99
CA GLU A 182 6.54 -11.86 2.07
C GLU A 182 6.22 -12.56 0.74
N TYR A 183 5.01 -12.39 0.24
CA TYR A 183 4.58 -13.06 -0.99
C TYR A 183 5.45 -12.69 -2.20
N ILE A 184 5.73 -11.41 -2.40
CA ILE A 184 6.55 -10.97 -3.56
C ILE A 184 8.01 -11.37 -3.37
N GLY A 185 8.54 -11.20 -2.16
CA GLY A 185 9.94 -11.50 -1.86
C GLY A 185 10.29 -12.99 -1.95
N GLU A 186 9.35 -13.88 -1.59
CA GLU A 186 9.62 -15.32 -1.49
C GLU A 186 9.04 -16.13 -2.66
N GLU A 187 7.88 -15.74 -3.19
CA GLU A 187 7.18 -16.54 -4.20
C GLU A 187 7.38 -15.99 -5.63
N VAL A 188 7.42 -14.66 -5.77
CA VAL A 188 7.53 -14.02 -7.08
C VAL A 188 8.99 -13.82 -7.48
N LEU A 189 9.79 -13.25 -6.58
CA LEU A 189 11.22 -13.04 -6.77
C LEU A 189 12.02 -14.31 -6.46
N ALA A 190 13.30 -14.33 -6.85
CA ALA A 190 14.20 -15.41 -6.46
C ALA A 190 14.67 -15.17 -5.02
N TYR A 191 14.24 -16.02 -4.10
CA TYR A 191 14.59 -15.94 -2.69
C TYR A 191 15.62 -17.03 -2.33
N LEU A 192 16.77 -16.60 -1.86
CA LEU A 192 17.83 -17.52 -1.40
C LEU A 192 18.37 -17.04 -0.06
N PRO A 193 17.74 -17.45 1.06
CA PRO A 193 18.08 -16.96 2.40
C PRO A 193 19.49 -17.36 2.86
N VAL A 194 20.00 -18.46 2.34
CA VAL A 194 21.35 -18.95 2.63
C VAL A 194 22.05 -19.30 1.32
N PRO A 195 22.81 -18.37 0.70
CA PRO A 195 23.60 -18.67 -0.47
C PRO A 195 24.70 -19.67 -0.10
N GLY A 196 24.64 -20.89 -0.64
CA GLY A 196 25.54 -21.98 -0.26
C GLY A 196 27.01 -21.72 -0.64
N GLN A 197 27.26 -21.03 -1.73
CA GLN A 197 28.58 -20.68 -2.22
C GLN A 197 28.55 -19.38 -3.01
N TYR A 198 29.68 -18.69 -3.07
CA TYR A 198 29.83 -17.52 -3.92
C TYR A 198 29.97 -17.95 -5.38
N VAL A 199 29.09 -17.43 -6.24
CA VAL A 199 29.15 -17.60 -7.70
C VAL A 199 29.34 -16.22 -8.30
N ALA A 200 30.54 -15.96 -8.82
CA ALA A 200 30.92 -14.62 -9.29
C ALA A 200 30.17 -14.21 -10.58
N CYS A 201 29.92 -15.18 -11.48
CA CYS A 201 29.23 -14.94 -12.73
C CYS A 201 28.64 -16.27 -13.22
N ASP A 202 27.35 -16.29 -13.49
CA ASP A 202 26.66 -17.43 -14.09
C ASP A 202 25.46 -16.93 -14.89
N ASP A 203 24.80 -17.83 -15.61
CA ASP A 203 23.59 -17.52 -16.35
C ASP A 203 22.41 -17.28 -15.40
N VAL A 204 21.62 -16.26 -15.69
CA VAL A 204 20.46 -15.86 -14.87
C VAL A 204 19.45 -16.99 -14.76
N GLU A 205 19.22 -17.74 -15.85
CA GLU A 205 18.30 -18.88 -15.84
C GLU A 205 18.77 -19.98 -14.86
N THR A 206 20.08 -20.24 -14.84
CA THR A 206 20.68 -21.22 -13.92
C THR A 206 20.61 -20.77 -12.46
N LEU A 207 20.84 -19.47 -12.21
CA LEU A 207 20.90 -18.93 -10.85
C LEU A 207 19.50 -18.71 -10.23
N THR A 208 18.56 -18.20 -11.02
CA THR A 208 17.27 -17.69 -10.50
C THR A 208 16.05 -18.22 -11.25
N GLY A 209 16.25 -19.04 -12.30
CA GLY A 209 15.16 -19.44 -13.19
C GLY A 209 14.57 -18.25 -13.95
N GLY A 210 15.43 -17.27 -14.33
CA GLY A 210 15.02 -16.06 -15.04
C GLY A 210 14.35 -14.98 -14.17
N LYS A 211 14.20 -15.21 -12.86
CA LYS A 211 13.59 -14.26 -11.93
C LYS A 211 14.62 -13.22 -11.44
N ALA A 212 14.12 -12.03 -11.11
CA ALA A 212 14.91 -11.05 -10.37
C ALA A 212 15.17 -11.54 -8.93
N TRP A 213 16.30 -11.15 -8.34
CA TRP A 213 16.59 -11.45 -6.95
C TRP A 213 15.65 -10.69 -6.02
N SER A 214 15.21 -11.37 -4.95
CA SER A 214 14.60 -10.70 -3.81
C SER A 214 15.58 -9.67 -3.25
N ILE A 215 15.07 -8.49 -2.87
CA ILE A 215 15.90 -7.41 -2.36
C ILE A 215 16.52 -7.84 -1.03
N GLY A 216 17.83 -8.08 -1.04
CA GLY A 216 18.61 -8.29 0.18
C GLY A 216 18.97 -6.95 0.83
N ILE A 217 19.16 -6.97 2.15
CA ILE A 217 19.53 -5.78 2.96
C ILE A 217 20.87 -5.17 2.52
N SER A 218 21.69 -5.88 1.74
CA SER A 218 23.04 -5.48 1.31
C SER A 218 23.10 -4.48 0.15
N ASN A 219 21.98 -4.04 -0.41
CA ASN A 219 21.96 -3.15 -1.58
C ASN A 219 21.74 -1.66 -1.23
N TYR A 220 21.88 -1.30 0.04
CA TYR A 220 21.76 0.08 0.53
C TYR A 220 23.12 0.59 1.08
N GLU A 221 24.14 0.61 0.23
CA GLU A 221 25.33 1.44 0.41
C GLU A 221 25.30 2.65 -0.52
#